data_22ea3ca1afe12645901212cd142704f5
#
_entry.id   22ea3ca1afe12645901212cd142704f5
#
_cell.length_a   1.000
_cell.length_b   1.000
_cell.length_c   1.000
_cell.angle_alpha   90.00
_cell.angle_beta   90.00
_cell.angle_gamma   90.00
#
_symmetry.space_group_name_H-M   'P 1'
#
loop_
_entity.id
_entity.type
_entity.pdbx_description
1 polymer ?
#
loop_
_entity_poly.entity_id
_entity_poly.type
_entity_poly.pdbx_seq_one_letter_code
_entity_poly.pdbx_strand_id
1 'polypeptide(L)'
;MQIAIIGAGNIGSSSAQNFVQKSFNVTLIDKLPKALNNAKDNIFQSIRLGNLFSKIKYDATEMIENIEFTCDIDKISSIDFVIESITESIKEKENLYRQINNISIKNKIVASNTSCIPITQIAS
;
A
#
# COMPACT_ATOMS: atom_id res chain seq x y z
N MET A 1 -4.90 12.47 6.73
CA MET A 1 -3.67 11.67 6.90
C MET A 1 -3.37 10.95 5.59
N GLN A 2 -2.12 10.91 5.23
CA GLN A 2 -1.66 10.23 4.03
C GLN A 2 -0.93 8.95 4.39
N ILE A 3 -1.26 7.86 3.71
CA ILE A 3 -0.72 6.52 3.96
C ILE A 3 -0.08 6.01 2.69
N ALA A 4 1.16 5.52 2.78
CA ALA A 4 1.79 4.79 1.70
C ALA A 4 1.72 3.29 1.97
N ILE A 5 1.44 2.53 0.92
CA ILE A 5 1.49 1.07 0.96
C ILE A 5 2.47 0.62 -0.11
N ILE A 6 3.48 -0.15 0.28
CA ILE A 6 4.49 -0.69 -0.62
C ILE A 6 4.19 -2.16 -0.87
N GLY A 7 3.89 -2.49 -2.11
CA GLY A 7 3.44 -3.81 -2.54
C GLY A 7 1.98 -3.78 -2.96
N ALA A 8 1.73 -4.00 -4.25
CA ALA A 8 0.39 -3.95 -4.85
C ALA A 8 -0.19 -5.35 -5.14
N GLY A 9 0.18 -6.33 -4.32
CA GLY A 9 -0.43 -7.65 -4.34
C GLY A 9 -1.82 -7.65 -3.69
N ASN A 10 -2.35 -8.82 -3.39
CA ASN A 10 -3.70 -8.96 -2.84
C ASN A 10 -3.88 -8.22 -1.51
N ILE A 11 -2.92 -8.35 -0.60
CA ILE A 11 -3.00 -7.74 0.73
C ILE A 11 -2.83 -6.23 0.63
N GLY A 12 -1.83 -5.75 -0.12
CA GLY A 12 -1.60 -4.33 -0.32
C GLY A 12 -2.77 -3.63 -1.00
N SER A 13 -3.35 -4.25 -2.02
CA SER A 13 -4.53 -3.73 -2.71
C SER A 13 -5.75 -3.66 -1.80
N SER A 14 -6.00 -4.71 -1.00
CA SER A 14 -7.11 -4.74 -0.05
C SER A 14 -6.93 -3.69 1.04
N SER A 15 -5.72 -3.50 1.53
CA SER A 15 -5.41 -2.45 2.51
C SER A 15 -5.65 -1.07 1.92
N ALA A 16 -5.20 -0.82 0.69
CA ALA A 16 -5.44 0.45 0.00
C ALA A 16 -6.93 0.76 -0.13
N GLN A 17 -7.72 -0.24 -0.52
CA GLN A 17 -9.17 -0.11 -0.60
C GLN A 17 -9.78 0.25 0.76
N ASN A 18 -9.41 -0.46 1.81
CA ASN A 18 -9.93 -0.22 3.15
C ASN A 18 -9.62 1.20 3.65
N PHE A 19 -8.41 1.67 3.43
CA PHE A 19 -8.03 3.01 3.86
C PHE A 19 -8.74 4.11 3.06
N VAL A 20 -8.86 3.96 1.76
CA VAL A 20 -9.54 4.97 0.93
C VAL A 20 -11.03 5.04 1.23
N GLN A 21 -11.67 3.91 1.57
CA GLN A 21 -13.07 3.87 2.02
C GLN A 21 -13.27 4.55 3.37
N LYS A 22 -12.21 4.74 4.14
CA LYS A 22 -12.22 5.49 5.40
C LYS A 22 -11.72 6.93 5.24
N SER A 23 -11.70 7.42 4.01
CA SER A 23 -11.35 8.79 3.66
C SER A 23 -9.88 9.16 3.87
N PHE A 24 -8.98 8.18 3.90
CA PHE A 24 -7.55 8.42 3.86
C PHE A 24 -7.08 8.61 2.42
N ASN A 25 -6.08 9.46 2.23
CA ASN A 25 -5.35 9.53 0.98
C ASN A 25 -4.30 8.43 0.95
N VAL A 26 -4.29 7.63 -0.11
CA VAL A 26 -3.42 6.45 -0.21
C VAL A 26 -2.48 6.60 -1.39
N THR A 27 -1.21 6.28 -1.17
CA THR A 27 -0.22 6.07 -2.23
C THR A 27 0.15 4.60 -2.27
N LEU A 28 -0.20 3.91 -3.34
CA LEU A 28 0.12 2.50 -3.56
C LEU A 28 1.33 2.39 -4.46
N ILE A 29 2.40 1.79 -3.94
CA ILE A 29 3.71 1.74 -4.58
C ILE A 29 4.05 0.29 -4.92
N ASP A 30 4.46 0.04 -6.14
CA ASP A 30 5.03 -1.24 -6.55
C ASP A 30 6.07 -1.02 -7.66
N LYS A 31 7.13 -1.81 -7.65
CA LYS A 31 8.17 -1.74 -8.69
C LYS A 31 7.68 -2.18 -10.06
N LEU A 32 6.58 -2.94 -10.13
CA LEU A 32 6.00 -3.48 -11.36
C LEU A 32 4.77 -2.68 -11.78
N PRO A 33 4.80 -1.95 -12.90
CA PRO A 33 3.62 -1.24 -13.41
C PRO A 33 2.40 -2.14 -13.62
N LYS A 34 2.63 -3.38 -14.04
CA LYS A 34 1.56 -4.37 -14.23
C LYS A 34 0.85 -4.68 -12.91
N ALA A 35 1.57 -4.80 -11.81
CA ALA A 35 0.99 -5.03 -10.48
C ALA A 35 0.09 -3.86 -10.07
N LEU A 36 0.49 -2.64 -10.35
CA LEU A 36 -0.32 -1.44 -10.08
C LEU A 36 -1.59 -1.41 -10.92
N ASN A 37 -1.50 -1.74 -12.21
CA ASN A 37 -2.67 -1.79 -13.09
C ASN A 37 -3.66 -2.88 -12.64
N ASN A 38 -3.16 -4.05 -12.27
CA ASN A 38 -4.00 -5.13 -11.75
C ASN A 38 -4.66 -4.73 -10.42
N ALA A 39 -3.91 -4.08 -9.53
CA ALA A 39 -4.44 -3.59 -8.27
C ALA A 39 -5.57 -2.58 -8.48
N LYS A 40 -5.38 -1.64 -9.40
CA LYS A 40 -6.40 -0.63 -9.74
C LYS A 40 -7.70 -1.29 -10.21
N ASP A 41 -7.60 -2.23 -11.14
CA ASP A 41 -8.75 -2.96 -11.67
C ASP A 41 -9.43 -3.79 -10.58
N ASN A 42 -8.67 -4.50 -9.76
CA ASN A 42 -9.20 -5.33 -8.68
C ASN A 42 -9.91 -4.49 -7.61
N ILE A 43 -9.35 -3.36 -7.21
CA ILE A 43 -9.97 -2.44 -6.25
C ILE A 43 -11.30 -1.90 -6.81
N PHE A 44 -11.28 -1.47 -8.07
CA PHE A 44 -12.48 -0.94 -8.73
C PHE A 44 -13.60 -1.97 -8.75
N GLN A 45 -13.32 -3.20 -9.19
CA GLN A 45 -14.29 -4.28 -9.24
C GLN A 45 -14.76 -4.69 -7.84
N SER A 46 -13.85 -4.77 -6.87
CA SER A 46 -14.17 -5.11 -5.49
C SER A 46 -15.14 -4.10 -4.86
N ILE A 47 -14.96 -2.82 -5.09
CA ILE A 47 -15.87 -1.78 -4.60
C ILE A 47 -17.24 -1.92 -5.25
N ARG A 48 -17.29 -2.13 -6.56
CA ARG A 48 -18.56 -2.32 -7.28
C ARG A 48 -19.33 -3.54 -6.79
N LEU A 49 -18.64 -4.67 -6.62
CA LEU A 49 -19.26 -5.90 -6.10
C LEU A 49 -19.73 -5.72 -4.66
N GLY A 50 -18.92 -5.10 -3.82
CA GLY A 50 -19.27 -4.81 -2.43
C GLY A 50 -20.52 -3.94 -2.31
N ASN A 51 -20.70 -3.00 -3.22
CA ASN A 51 -21.88 -2.13 -3.26
C ASN A 51 -23.19 -2.90 -3.48
N LEU A 52 -23.14 -4.08 -4.08
CA LEU A 52 -24.34 -4.91 -4.29
C LEU A 52 -24.89 -5.49 -2.98
N PHE A 53 -24.01 -5.69 -1.98
CA PHE A 53 -24.35 -6.39 -0.75
C PHE A 53 -24.27 -5.50 0.50
N SER A 54 -23.74 -4.29 0.37
CA SER A 54 -23.55 -3.38 1.50
C SER A 54 -24.63 -2.29 1.53
N LYS A 55 -25.00 -1.87 2.75
CA LYS A 55 -25.86 -0.68 2.94
C LYS A 55 -25.10 0.60 2.63
N ILE A 56 -23.79 0.62 2.86
CA ILE A 56 -22.94 1.76 2.54
C ILE A 56 -22.46 1.57 1.09
N LYS A 57 -22.70 2.57 0.26
CA LYS A 57 -22.30 2.58 -1.14
C LYS A 57 -21.11 3.54 -1.34
N TYR A 58 -20.15 3.12 -2.14
CA TYR A 58 -19.00 3.94 -2.51
C TYR A 58 -19.00 4.18 -4.01
N ASP A 59 -18.60 5.37 -4.42
CA ASP A 59 -18.31 5.64 -5.83
C ASP A 59 -16.92 5.08 -6.16
N ALA A 60 -16.89 3.99 -6.95
CA ALA A 60 -15.64 3.31 -7.28
C ALA A 60 -14.66 4.22 -8.04
N THR A 61 -15.15 5.09 -8.90
CA THR A 61 -14.31 6.05 -9.64
C THR A 61 -13.68 7.06 -8.69
N GLU A 62 -14.46 7.63 -7.78
CA GLU A 62 -13.97 8.57 -6.76
C GLU A 62 -12.93 7.91 -5.86
N MET A 63 -13.18 6.69 -5.42
CA MET A 63 -12.25 5.96 -4.55
C MET A 63 -10.91 5.73 -5.25
N ILE A 64 -10.93 5.34 -6.53
CA ILE A 64 -9.70 5.15 -7.32
C ILE A 64 -8.94 6.46 -7.51
N GLU A 65 -9.64 7.58 -7.70
CA GLU A 65 -9.00 8.89 -7.84
C GLU A 65 -8.28 9.33 -6.55
N ASN A 66 -8.69 8.83 -5.40
CA ASN A 66 -8.05 9.10 -4.11
C ASN A 66 -6.86 8.19 -3.80
N ILE A 67 -6.51 7.29 -4.72
CA ILE A 67 -5.32 6.45 -4.64
C ILE A 67 -4.32 6.90 -5.71
N GLU A 68 -3.10 7.25 -5.29
CA GLU A 68 -1.99 7.46 -6.20
C GLU A 68 -1.30 6.12 -6.46
N PHE A 69 -1.26 5.68 -7.71
CA PHE A 69 -0.56 4.45 -8.13
C PHE A 69 0.79 4.86 -8.72
N THR A 70 1.90 4.42 -8.15
CA THR A 70 3.24 4.84 -8.60
C THR A 70 4.29 3.77 -8.38
N CYS A 71 5.30 3.77 -9.25
CA CYS A 71 6.52 2.97 -9.07
C CYS A 71 7.59 3.72 -8.28
N ASP A 72 7.38 4.99 -7.97
CA ASP A 72 8.36 5.86 -7.33
C ASP A 72 8.32 5.74 -5.81
N ILE A 73 9.28 5.03 -5.24
CA ILE A 73 9.39 4.84 -3.78
C ILE A 73 9.73 6.15 -3.04
N ASP A 74 10.34 7.12 -3.72
CA ASP A 74 10.71 8.40 -3.09
C ASP A 74 9.48 9.20 -2.65
N LYS A 75 8.30 8.86 -3.13
CA LYS A 75 7.02 9.43 -2.67
C LYS A 75 6.81 9.29 -1.17
N ILE A 76 7.39 8.28 -0.52
CA ILE A 76 7.27 8.09 0.94
C ILE A 76 7.93 9.23 1.74
N SER A 77 8.80 10.01 1.14
CA SER A 77 9.49 11.12 1.82
C SER A 77 8.53 12.13 2.45
N SER A 78 7.38 12.34 1.84
CA SER A 78 6.34 13.27 2.31
C SER A 78 5.20 12.60 3.09
N ILE A 79 5.29 11.29 3.36
CA ILE A 79 4.21 10.51 3.96
C ILE A 79 4.61 10.09 5.37
N ASP A 80 3.68 10.18 6.32
CA ASP A 80 3.95 9.94 7.74
C ASP A 80 3.84 8.46 8.13
N PHE A 81 2.98 7.71 7.45
CA PHE A 81 2.71 6.31 7.78
C PHE A 81 2.91 5.43 6.55
N VAL A 82 3.81 4.46 6.66
CA VAL A 82 4.17 3.54 5.58
C VAL A 82 3.87 2.11 5.98
N ILE A 83 3.18 1.37 5.13
CA ILE A 83 2.87 -0.06 5.34
C ILE A 83 3.62 -0.86 4.28
N GLU A 84 4.45 -1.80 4.71
CA GLU A 84 5.13 -2.74 3.83
C GLU A 84 4.26 -3.99 3.66
N SER A 85 3.94 -4.33 2.42
CA SER A 85 3.12 -5.49 2.02
C SER A 85 3.72 -6.23 0.83
N ILE A 86 5.04 -6.32 0.76
CA ILE A 86 5.73 -7.04 -0.32
C ILE A 86 5.80 -8.55 -0.04
N THR A 87 6.31 -9.30 -1.00
CA THR A 87 6.52 -10.76 -0.90
C THR A 87 7.21 -11.16 0.40
N GLU A 88 6.83 -12.30 0.99
CA GLU A 88 7.44 -12.89 2.18
C GLU A 88 8.84 -13.46 1.87
N SER A 89 9.77 -12.56 1.55
CA SER A 89 11.18 -12.85 1.30
C SER A 89 12.05 -11.93 2.14
N ILE A 90 12.88 -12.49 2.99
CA ILE A 90 13.81 -11.72 3.84
C ILE A 90 14.70 -10.82 2.98
N LYS A 91 15.24 -11.36 1.89
CA LYS A 91 16.13 -10.62 0.99
C LYS A 91 15.44 -9.41 0.35
N GLU A 92 14.21 -9.59 -0.14
CA GLU A 92 13.43 -8.52 -0.75
C GLU A 92 13.07 -7.44 0.30
N LYS A 93 12.71 -7.86 1.50
CA LYS A 93 12.40 -6.93 2.59
C LYS A 93 13.63 -6.18 3.06
N GLU A 94 14.77 -6.82 3.20
CA GLU A 94 16.03 -6.17 3.55
C GLU A 94 16.42 -5.11 2.52
N ASN A 95 16.31 -5.43 1.23
CA ASN A 95 16.58 -4.47 0.15
C ASN A 95 15.63 -3.28 0.22
N LEU A 96 14.36 -3.52 0.45
CA LEU A 96 13.36 -2.46 0.58
C LEU A 96 13.67 -1.55 1.78
N TYR A 97 13.97 -2.12 2.95
CA TYR A 97 14.27 -1.32 4.14
C TYR A 97 15.56 -0.52 4.01
N ARG A 98 16.54 -1.01 3.25
CA ARG A 98 17.73 -0.19 2.90
C ARG A 98 17.33 1.01 2.05
N GLN A 99 16.45 0.84 1.07
CA GLN A 99 15.94 1.94 0.26
C GLN A 99 15.17 2.95 1.12
N ILE A 100 14.31 2.46 2.01
CA ILE A 100 13.54 3.31 2.93
C ILE A 100 14.48 4.11 3.83
N ASN A 101 15.54 3.49 4.35
CA ASN A 101 16.51 4.17 5.21
C ASN A 101 17.31 5.26 4.47
N ASN A 102 17.53 5.11 3.17
CA ASN A 102 18.19 6.12 2.35
C ASN A 102 17.29 7.32 2.02
N ILE A 103 15.97 7.13 2.11
CA ILE A 103 14.99 8.21 2.01
C ILE A 103 14.84 8.81 3.41
N SER A 104 14.97 10.12 3.57
CA SER A 104 14.89 10.77 4.88
C SER A 104 13.52 10.55 5.52
N ILE A 105 13.41 9.54 6.39
CA ILE A 105 12.14 9.14 7.04
C ILE A 105 12.13 9.46 8.55
N LYS A 106 12.78 10.54 8.95
CA LYS A 106 12.77 10.95 10.37
C LYS A 106 11.32 11.14 10.85
N ASN A 107 11.00 10.53 11.98
CA ASN A 107 9.69 10.60 12.64
C ASN A 107 8.54 9.91 11.89
N LYS A 108 8.83 8.92 11.03
CA LYS A 108 7.80 8.15 10.33
C LYS A 108 7.58 6.80 10.98
N ILE A 109 6.35 6.32 10.86
CA ILE A 109 5.99 4.98 11.30
C ILE A 109 6.02 4.06 10.08
N VAL A 110 6.82 3.01 10.17
CA VAL A 110 6.85 1.95 9.15
C VAL A 110 6.34 0.66 9.77
N ALA A 111 5.22 0.18 9.28
CA ALA A 111 4.62 -1.08 9.70
C ALA A 111 4.86 -2.16 8.65
N SER A 112 5.13 -3.39 9.08
CA SER A 112 5.25 -4.52 8.17
C SER A 112 4.04 -5.44 8.27
N ASN A 113 3.54 -5.88 7.13
CA ASN A 113 2.42 -6.81 7.01
C ASN A 113 2.91 -8.26 6.88
N THR A 114 3.96 -8.61 7.63
CA THR A 114 4.51 -9.96 7.63
C THR A 114 3.84 -10.84 8.67
N SER A 115 3.62 -12.10 8.33
CA SER A 115 3.13 -13.13 9.26
C SER A 115 4.17 -14.22 9.55
N CYS A 116 5.18 -14.35 8.72
CA CYS A 116 6.15 -15.47 8.75
C CYS A 116 7.56 -15.04 9.13
N ILE A 117 7.92 -13.77 8.94
CA ILE A 117 9.27 -13.26 9.19
C ILE A 117 9.28 -12.42 10.47
N PRO A 118 10.12 -12.75 11.46
CA PRO A 118 10.22 -11.94 12.67
C PRO A 118 10.61 -10.49 12.37
N ILE A 119 9.88 -9.54 12.95
CA ILE A 119 10.13 -8.11 12.74
C ILE A 119 11.53 -7.70 13.18
N THR A 120 12.04 -8.30 14.26
CA THR A 120 13.41 -8.06 14.72
C THR A 120 14.46 -8.41 13.67
N GLN A 121 14.19 -9.40 12.84
CA GLN A 121 15.09 -9.80 11.75
C GLN A 121 15.08 -8.79 10.61
N ILE A 122 13.95 -8.16 10.35
CA ILE A 122 13.81 -7.13 9.31
C ILE A 122 14.39 -5.80 9.78
N ALA A 123 14.20 -5.45 11.05
CA ALA A 123 14.59 -4.17 11.62
C ALA A 123 16.08 -4.06 11.94
N SER A 124 16.80 -5.17 11.98
CA SER A 124 18.26 -5.19 12.15
C SER A 124 18.98 -4.89 10.84
#